data_0d8e1cff81a8b84c596c9583d32790ad
#
_entry.id   0d8e1cff81a8b84c596c9583d32790ad
#
_cell.length_a   1.000
_cell.length_b   1.000
_cell.length_c   1.000
_cell.angle_alpha   90.00
_cell.angle_beta   90.00
_cell.angle_gamma   90.00
#
_symmetry.space_group_name_H-M   'P 1'
#
loop_
_entity.id
_entity.type
_entity.pdbx_description
1 polymer ?
#
loop_
_entity_poly.entity_id
_entity_poly.type
_entity_poly.pdbx_seq_one_letter_code
_entity_poly.pdbx_strand_id
1 'polypeptide(L)'
;MCVVDQEKTGLRIRDLCRENGITVKMIEKELGLKCPQAVYRWFYGKSLPTVEHLYTIACMLKMPINELIVVDDSDVSEQHIRDLMKWYSGKIQKTGELRRTYWETLGVLVFPFGE
;
A
#
# COMPACT_ATOMS: atom_id res chain seq x y z
N MET A 1 -7.39 -5.30 -16.25
CA MET A 1 -7.12 -4.02 -15.58
C MET A 1 -7.17 -4.20 -14.08
N CYS A 2 -6.12 -3.78 -13.39
CA CYS A 2 -6.09 -3.91 -11.94
C CYS A 2 -6.96 -2.85 -11.29
N VAL A 3 -7.90 -3.27 -10.47
CA VAL A 3 -8.78 -2.37 -9.75
C VAL A 3 -8.62 -2.64 -8.25
N VAL A 4 -8.51 -1.57 -7.47
CA VAL A 4 -8.44 -1.71 -6.02
C VAL A 4 -9.79 -2.18 -5.50
N ASP A 5 -9.77 -3.26 -4.72
CA ASP A 5 -10.98 -3.76 -4.08
C ASP A 5 -11.25 -2.93 -2.84
N GLN A 6 -12.24 -2.08 -2.93
CA GLN A 6 -12.58 -1.13 -1.87
C GLN A 6 -12.98 -1.80 -0.57
N GLU A 7 -13.81 -2.81 -0.64
CA GLU A 7 -14.26 -3.54 0.55
C GLU A 7 -13.12 -4.28 1.23
N LYS A 8 -12.37 -5.06 0.46
CA LYS A 8 -11.28 -5.85 1.01
C LYS A 8 -10.17 -4.97 1.56
N THR A 9 -9.89 -3.86 0.88
CA THR A 9 -8.90 -2.89 1.35
C THR A 9 -9.32 -2.29 2.68
N GLY A 10 -10.58 -1.90 2.81
CA GLY A 10 -11.11 -1.36 4.06
C GLY A 10 -11.02 -2.36 5.21
N LEU A 11 -11.39 -3.60 4.95
CA LEU A 11 -11.30 -4.65 5.96
C LEU A 11 -9.86 -4.93 6.36
N ARG A 12 -8.96 -4.92 5.39
CA ARG A 12 -7.54 -5.15 5.67
C ARG A 12 -6.97 -4.04 6.54
N ILE A 13 -7.28 -2.79 6.21
CA ILE A 13 -6.83 -1.64 7.02
C ILE A 13 -7.38 -1.76 8.45
N ARG A 14 -8.65 -2.10 8.57
CA ARG A 14 -9.29 -2.28 9.87
C ARG A 14 -8.58 -3.35 10.70
N ASP A 15 -8.32 -4.50 10.07
CA ASP A 15 -7.69 -5.62 10.76
C ASP A 15 -6.26 -5.29 11.18
N LEU A 16 -5.50 -4.64 10.29
CA LEU A 16 -4.13 -4.23 10.58
C LEU A 16 -4.08 -3.21 11.71
N CYS A 17 -5.00 -2.26 11.71
CA CYS A 17 -5.08 -1.28 12.80
C CYS A 17 -5.42 -1.97 14.12
N ARG A 18 -6.34 -2.91 14.09
CA ARG A 18 -6.73 -3.65 15.29
C ARG A 18 -5.55 -4.46 15.84
N GLU A 19 -4.83 -5.14 14.97
CA GLU A 19 -3.66 -5.94 15.35
C GLU A 19 -2.55 -5.08 15.95
N ASN A 20 -2.43 -3.85 15.51
CA ASN A 20 -1.37 -2.95 15.97
C ASN A 20 -1.83 -1.98 17.06
N GLY A 21 -3.03 -2.17 17.59
CA GLY A 21 -3.53 -1.34 18.67
C GLY A 21 -3.87 0.08 18.25
N ILE A 22 -4.10 0.32 16.98
CA ILE A 22 -4.45 1.64 16.46
C ILE A 22 -5.97 1.78 16.48
N THR A 23 -6.46 2.76 17.23
CA THR A 23 -7.90 3.00 17.36
C THR A 23 -8.38 4.05 16.35
N VAL A 24 -9.69 4.09 16.14
CA VAL A 24 -10.31 5.11 15.29
C VAL A 24 -9.97 6.51 15.77
N LYS A 25 -9.94 6.72 17.09
CA LYS A 25 -9.57 8.02 17.65
C LYS A 25 -8.15 8.43 17.30
N MET A 26 -7.23 7.48 17.31
CA MET A 26 -5.84 7.74 16.94
C MET A 26 -5.74 8.15 15.48
N ILE A 27 -6.46 7.46 14.61
CA ILE A 27 -6.48 7.79 13.17
C ILE A 27 -7.09 9.17 12.97
N GLU A 28 -8.20 9.43 13.62
CA GLU A 28 -8.90 10.71 13.54
C GLU A 28 -7.98 11.87 13.93
N LYS A 29 -7.23 11.69 15.02
CA LYS A 29 -6.31 12.70 15.50
C LYS A 29 -5.15 12.92 14.54
N GLU A 30 -4.55 11.86 14.06
CA GLU A 30 -3.41 11.96 13.14
C GLU A 30 -3.78 12.57 11.80
N LEU A 31 -4.98 12.29 11.32
CA LEU A 31 -5.45 12.80 10.04
C LEU A 31 -6.12 14.16 10.15
N GLY A 32 -6.32 14.65 11.35
CA GLY A 32 -6.99 15.92 11.56
C GLY A 32 -8.47 15.90 11.19
N LEU A 33 -9.10 14.74 11.30
CA LEU A 33 -10.51 14.60 10.98
C LEU A 33 -11.39 15.15 12.10
N LYS A 34 -12.49 15.77 11.72
CA LYS A 34 -13.44 16.35 12.69
C LYS A 34 -14.36 15.31 13.29
N CYS A 35 -14.57 14.20 12.60
CA CYS A 35 -15.45 13.14 13.05
C CYS A 35 -14.94 11.79 12.57
N PRO A 36 -15.29 10.70 13.26
CA PRO A 36 -14.78 9.38 12.91
C PRO A 36 -15.51 8.72 11.75
N GLN A 37 -16.53 9.36 11.20
CA GLN A 37 -17.38 8.77 10.17
C GLN A 37 -16.60 8.39 8.91
N ALA A 38 -15.63 9.19 8.52
CA ALA A 38 -14.80 8.90 7.36
C ALA A 38 -14.05 7.59 7.55
N VAL A 39 -13.49 7.37 8.75
CA VAL A 39 -12.75 6.15 9.05
C VAL A 39 -13.66 4.93 9.01
N TYR A 40 -14.84 5.03 9.56
CA TYR A 40 -15.81 3.94 9.52
C TYR A 40 -16.24 3.63 8.10
N ARG A 41 -16.39 4.66 7.25
CA ARG A 41 -16.73 4.44 5.84
C ARG A 41 -15.65 3.64 5.13
N TRP A 42 -14.38 3.91 5.43
CA TRP A 42 -13.27 3.14 4.86
C TRP A 42 -13.32 1.69 5.34
N PHE A 43 -13.54 1.50 6.64
CA PHE A 43 -13.59 0.16 7.23
C PHE A 43 -14.74 -0.69 6.69
N TYR A 44 -15.84 -0.06 6.37
CA TYR A 44 -17.01 -0.76 5.84
C TYR A 44 -17.03 -0.86 4.32
N GLY A 45 -15.97 -0.37 3.66
CA GLY A 45 -15.86 -0.46 2.22
C GLY A 45 -16.77 0.50 1.45
N LYS A 46 -17.24 1.55 2.09
CA LYS A 46 -18.10 2.55 1.44
C LYS A 46 -17.31 3.55 0.64
N SER A 47 -16.05 3.79 1.01
CA SER A 47 -15.15 4.69 0.31
C SER A 47 -13.72 4.30 0.62
N LEU A 48 -12.78 4.83 -0.16
CA LEU A 48 -11.37 4.67 0.09
C LEU A 48 -10.79 5.94 0.69
N PRO A 49 -9.78 5.84 1.55
CA PRO A 49 -9.08 7.04 2.00
C PRO A 49 -8.37 7.70 0.82
N THR A 50 -8.13 9.01 0.94
CA THR A 50 -7.31 9.72 -0.05
C THR A 50 -5.88 9.19 0.05
N VAL A 51 -5.07 9.50 -0.98
CA VAL A 51 -3.68 9.06 -0.99
C VAL A 51 -2.93 9.57 0.24
N GLU A 52 -3.17 10.81 0.63
CA GLU A 52 -2.53 11.38 1.81
C GLU A 52 -2.91 10.65 3.09
N HIS A 53 -4.20 10.37 3.25
CA HIS A 53 -4.68 9.64 4.42
C HIS A 53 -4.16 8.23 4.44
N LEU A 54 -4.14 7.58 3.28
CA LEU A 54 -3.63 6.22 3.16
C LEU A 54 -2.15 6.16 3.51
N TYR A 55 -1.38 7.13 3.05
CA TYR A 55 0.05 7.22 3.38
C TYR A 55 0.25 7.40 4.89
N THR A 56 -0.53 8.27 5.51
CA THR A 56 -0.43 8.50 6.95
C THR A 56 -0.76 7.23 7.73
N ILE A 57 -1.80 6.51 7.33
CA ILE A 57 -2.17 5.25 7.97
C ILE A 57 -1.03 4.24 7.81
N ALA A 58 -0.43 4.16 6.62
CA ALA A 58 0.70 3.28 6.38
C ALA A 58 1.88 3.62 7.30
N CYS A 59 2.15 4.90 7.51
CA CYS A 59 3.19 5.34 8.42
C CYS A 59 2.88 4.95 9.87
N MET A 60 1.63 5.08 10.27
CA MET A 60 1.20 4.67 11.61
C MET A 60 1.37 3.18 11.83
N LEU A 61 1.11 2.39 10.79
CA LEU A 61 1.26 0.94 10.83
C LEU A 61 2.70 0.49 10.58
N LYS A 62 3.57 1.41 10.19
CA LYS A 62 4.98 1.13 9.86
C LYS A 62 5.14 0.09 8.78
N MET A 63 4.32 0.20 7.74
CA MET A 63 4.38 -0.70 6.60
C MET A 63 4.13 0.07 5.31
N PRO A 64 4.54 -0.48 4.16
CA PRO A 64 4.32 0.21 2.89
C PRO A 64 2.85 0.20 2.50
N ILE A 65 2.46 1.20 1.71
CA ILE A 65 1.07 1.32 1.23
C ILE A 65 0.62 0.05 0.52
N ASN A 66 1.51 -0.59 -0.20
CA ASN A 66 1.19 -1.81 -0.95
C ASN A 66 0.58 -2.89 -0.06
N GLU A 67 0.97 -2.93 1.19
CA GLU A 67 0.47 -3.92 2.14
C GLU A 67 -0.96 -3.61 2.59
N LEU A 68 -1.41 -2.38 2.41
CA LEU A 68 -2.75 -1.97 2.79
C LEU A 68 -3.77 -2.18 1.70
N ILE A 69 -3.34 -2.16 0.45
CA ILE A 69 -4.22 -2.19 -0.70
C ILE A 69 -4.46 -3.62 -1.16
N VAL A 70 -5.71 -3.98 -1.33
CA VAL A 70 -6.10 -5.25 -1.92
C VAL A 70 -6.59 -4.99 -3.33
N VAL A 71 -5.99 -5.66 -4.28
CA VAL A 71 -6.31 -5.50 -5.69
C VAL A 71 -7.21 -6.64 -6.13
N ASP A 72 -8.21 -6.32 -6.94
CA ASP A 72 -9.05 -7.33 -7.55
C ASP A 72 -8.27 -7.98 -8.69
N ASP A 73 -7.87 -9.22 -8.49
CA ASP A 73 -7.02 -9.98 -9.41
C ASP A 73 -7.79 -10.68 -10.53
N SER A 74 -9.09 -10.47 -10.60
CA SER A 74 -9.90 -11.20 -11.58
C SER A 74 -9.40 -11.03 -13.01
N ASP A 75 -8.81 -9.88 -13.30
CA ASP A 75 -8.28 -9.57 -14.63
C ASP A 75 -6.75 -9.65 -14.72
N VAL A 76 -6.07 -9.96 -13.60
CA VAL A 76 -4.61 -10.03 -13.57
C VAL A 76 -4.20 -11.47 -13.38
N SER A 77 -3.75 -12.10 -14.46
CA SER A 77 -3.28 -13.48 -14.39
C SER A 77 -1.88 -13.52 -13.76
N GLU A 78 -1.57 -14.67 -13.19
CA GLU A 78 -0.20 -14.92 -12.69
C GLU A 78 0.82 -14.71 -13.80
N GLN A 79 0.44 -15.00 -15.02
CA GLN A 79 1.30 -14.83 -16.17
C GLN A 79 1.69 -13.37 -16.37
N HIS A 80 0.72 -12.47 -16.18
CA HIS A 80 0.98 -11.03 -16.31
C HIS A 80 2.01 -10.57 -15.29
N ILE A 81 1.86 -11.03 -14.05
CA ILE A 81 2.80 -10.69 -12.98
C ILE A 81 4.19 -11.26 -13.27
N ARG A 82 4.25 -12.49 -13.75
CA ARG A 82 5.51 -13.13 -14.14
C ARG A 82 6.20 -12.35 -15.27
N ASP A 83 5.42 -11.91 -16.24
CA ASP A 83 5.96 -11.14 -17.36
C ASP A 83 6.54 -9.81 -16.90
N LEU A 84 5.85 -9.12 -15.97
CA LEU A 84 6.36 -7.89 -15.37
C LEU A 84 7.66 -8.13 -14.62
N MET A 85 7.73 -9.20 -13.85
CA MET A 85 8.94 -9.52 -13.09
C MET A 85 10.09 -9.88 -14.00
N LYS A 86 9.83 -10.60 -15.09
CA LYS A 86 10.85 -10.90 -16.10
C LYS A 86 11.38 -9.63 -16.75
N TRP A 87 10.47 -8.73 -17.08
CA TRP A 87 10.85 -7.45 -17.68
C TRP A 87 11.78 -6.67 -16.75
N TYR A 88 11.42 -6.59 -15.47
CA TYR A 88 12.21 -5.92 -14.44
C TYR A 88 13.58 -6.57 -14.30
N SER A 89 13.60 -7.89 -14.17
CA SER A 89 14.86 -8.63 -14.02
C SER A 89 15.77 -8.42 -15.22
N GLY A 90 15.20 -8.46 -16.44
CA GLY A 90 15.96 -8.24 -17.65
C GLY A 90 16.60 -6.86 -17.71
N LYS A 91 15.86 -5.84 -17.28
CA LYS A 91 16.38 -4.48 -17.26
C LYS A 91 17.48 -4.29 -16.23
N ILE A 92 17.28 -4.86 -15.07
CA ILE A 92 18.26 -4.76 -13.99
C ILE A 92 19.55 -5.47 -14.36
N GLN A 93 19.45 -6.63 -14.99
CA GLN A 93 20.62 -7.43 -15.38
C GLN A 93 21.39 -6.83 -16.53
N LYS A 94 20.73 -6.11 -17.42
CA LYS A 94 21.37 -5.54 -18.60
C LYS A 94 22.38 -4.44 -18.27
N THR A 95 22.14 -3.68 -17.23
CA THR A 95 23.04 -2.60 -16.83
C THR A 95 23.16 -2.57 -15.30
N GLY A 96 24.36 -2.87 -14.82
CA GLY A 96 24.62 -2.75 -13.37
C GLY A 96 24.46 -1.33 -12.87
N GLU A 97 24.78 -0.37 -13.73
CA GLU A 97 24.61 1.04 -13.40
C GLU A 97 23.14 1.41 -13.24
N LEU A 98 22.28 0.90 -14.13
CA LEU A 98 20.85 1.14 -14.04
C LEU A 98 20.30 0.59 -12.74
N ARG A 99 20.78 -0.59 -12.35
CA ARG A 99 20.38 -1.21 -11.11
C ARG A 99 20.71 -0.32 -9.92
N ARG A 100 21.94 0.19 -9.89
CA ARG A 100 22.38 1.06 -8.81
C ARG A 100 21.56 2.35 -8.76
N THR A 101 21.40 3.00 -9.90
CA THR A 101 20.63 4.24 -9.99
C THR A 101 19.19 4.02 -9.57
N TYR A 102 18.61 2.90 -10.02
CA TYR A 102 17.23 2.56 -9.67
C TYR A 102 17.08 2.43 -8.15
N TRP A 103 17.98 1.68 -7.51
CA TRP A 103 17.92 1.48 -6.08
C TRP A 103 18.18 2.78 -5.31
N GLU A 104 19.06 3.61 -5.79
CA GLU A 104 19.32 4.90 -5.19
C GLU A 104 18.10 5.81 -5.30
N THR A 105 17.46 5.82 -6.45
CA THR A 105 16.26 6.63 -6.66
C THR A 105 15.10 6.14 -5.78
N LEU A 106 14.95 4.84 -5.66
CA LEU A 106 13.92 4.22 -4.84
C LEU A 106 14.40 3.90 -3.43
N GLY A 107 15.61 4.34 -3.08
CA GLY A 107 16.26 3.99 -1.83
C GLY A 107 15.39 4.22 -0.61
N VAL A 108 14.64 5.30 -0.61
CA VAL A 108 13.72 5.60 0.50
C VAL A 108 12.68 4.51 0.68
N LEU A 109 12.26 3.89 -0.42
CA LEU A 109 11.24 2.83 -0.39
C LEU A 109 11.86 1.45 -0.21
N VAL A 110 13.07 1.25 -0.73
CA VAL A 110 13.66 -0.08 -0.83
C VAL A 110 14.65 -0.36 0.30
N PHE A 111 15.34 0.66 0.78
CA PHE A 111 16.34 0.49 1.83
C PHE A 111 15.85 -0.27 3.05
N PRO A 112 14.65 -0.02 3.57
CA PRO A 112 14.17 -0.78 4.71
C PRO A 112 14.10 -2.27 4.44
N PHE A 113 14.09 -2.66 3.18
CA PHE A 113 14.00 -4.06 2.76
C PHE A 113 15.33 -4.60 2.26
N GLY A 114 16.23 -3.72 1.85
CA GLY A 114 17.49 -4.11 1.22
C GLY A 114 18.66 -4.25 2.17
N GLU A 115 18.46 -3.77 3.34
CA GLU A 115 19.46 -3.87 4.38
C GLU A 115 19.32 -5.21 5.11
#